data_e86837c57fdbf08289b357c5acce581d
#
_entry.id   e86837c57fdbf08289b357c5acce581d
#
_cell.length_a   1.000
_cell.length_b   1.000
_cell.length_c   1.000
_cell.angle_alpha   90.00
_cell.angle_beta   90.00
_cell.angle_gamma   90.00
#
_symmetry.space_group_name_H-M   'P 1'
#
loop_
_entity.id
_entity.type
_entity.pdbx_description
1 polymer ?
#
loop_
_entity_poly.entity_id
_entity_poly.type
_entity_poly.pdbx_seq_one_letter_code
_entity_poly.pdbx_strand_id
1 'polypeptide(L)'
;MRTTTAIVMTGLVALTGCSYLNPPDTSHIKQPTVCIDQQWYGYHQGSGCPSVAKAVVPDASQEMAARLAALERERQRLADELEAARRQNGVLSSRVSDLERQLADRDREIAALRSGAGDSAKLASQLAAAQSDLSRLQADKDRLAAELAAANQRIADLESQLNQSKGDLAKAEKDLLKALRPEIAKGTVSVSHSGDALIINLASSLLFDSGQDQLKAGGADALKRVGTVLKDFPEKQVHVAGYTDNVAIRSALKKKYPTNKELSDARAHSAEQALRDGGLTSNLSSAGLGETNPVASNKTAEGRAKNRRVEVVVK
;
A
#
# COMPACT_ATOMS: atom_id res chain seq x y z
N MET A 1 55.21 -1.12 13.87
CA MET A 1 56.13 -1.84 12.98
C MET A 1 55.34 -2.70 12.03
N ARG A 2 55.62 -2.53 10.80
CA ARG A 2 55.28 -3.18 9.51
C ARG A 2 54.17 -2.48 8.71
N THR A 3 54.72 -1.63 7.88
CA THR A 3 54.19 -1.03 6.65
C THR A 3 54.05 -2.12 5.57
N THR A 4 52.94 -2.09 4.84
CA THR A 4 52.89 -2.70 3.50
C THR A 4 52.20 -1.78 2.53
N THR A 5 52.95 -1.40 1.57
CA THR A 5 52.76 -0.54 0.44
C THR A 5 51.74 -1.13 -0.56
N ALA A 6 50.81 -0.37 -1.02
CA ALA A 6 49.95 -0.73 -2.13
C ALA A 6 50.46 -0.06 -3.41
N ILE A 7 50.63 -0.86 -4.44
CA ILE A 7 51.08 -0.52 -5.77
C ILE A 7 49.88 0.00 -6.58
N VAL A 8 50.00 1.23 -7.07
CA VAL A 8 49.14 1.82 -8.09
C VAL A 8 49.59 1.31 -9.46
N MET A 9 48.73 0.59 -10.17
CA MET A 9 48.89 0.33 -11.60
C MET A 9 47.91 1.23 -12.41
N THR A 10 48.43 2.25 -12.99
CA THR A 10 47.82 3.02 -14.06
C THR A 10 47.95 2.25 -15.37
N GLY A 11 46.81 1.81 -15.90
CA GLY A 11 46.70 1.26 -17.25
C GLY A 11 45.93 2.19 -18.16
N LEU A 12 46.65 2.96 -18.90
CA LEU A 12 46.14 3.79 -19.99
C LEU A 12 45.90 2.88 -21.20
N VAL A 13 44.68 2.63 -21.61
CA VAL A 13 44.37 2.01 -22.90
C VAL A 13 43.62 3.02 -23.74
N ALA A 14 44.35 3.63 -24.65
CA ALA A 14 43.79 4.39 -25.77
C ALA A 14 43.24 3.38 -26.79
N LEU A 15 41.93 3.33 -26.96
CA LEU A 15 41.32 2.65 -28.10
C LEU A 15 40.72 3.74 -29.02
N THR A 16 41.49 4.11 -29.99
CA THR A 16 40.99 4.72 -31.22
C THR A 16 40.28 3.65 -32.05
N GLY A 17 38.97 3.75 -32.14
CA GLY A 17 38.16 2.90 -32.99
C GLY A 17 36.94 3.67 -33.43
N CYS A 18 37.06 4.56 -34.42
CA CYS A 18 35.93 5.05 -35.18
C CYS A 18 35.38 3.89 -36.03
N SER A 19 34.46 3.14 -35.48
CA SER A 19 33.57 2.29 -36.27
C SER A 19 32.44 3.18 -36.75
N TYR A 20 32.31 3.38 -38.00
CA TYR A 20 31.10 3.83 -38.67
C TYR A 20 29.97 2.84 -38.32
N LEU A 21 29.24 3.15 -37.30
CA LEU A 21 27.97 2.49 -37.08
C LEU A 21 26.99 3.09 -38.06
N ASN A 22 26.67 2.37 -39.09
CA ASN A 22 25.49 2.65 -39.89
C ASN A 22 24.33 2.88 -38.94
N PRO A 23 23.52 3.93 -39.09
CA PRO A 23 22.32 4.08 -38.30
C PRO A 23 21.49 2.81 -38.46
N PRO A 24 20.91 2.28 -37.38
CA PRO A 24 20.11 1.09 -37.49
C PRO A 24 19.00 1.32 -38.50
N ASP A 25 18.81 0.34 -39.37
CA ASP A 25 17.72 0.34 -40.34
C ASP A 25 16.39 0.44 -39.59
N THR A 26 15.78 1.61 -39.57
CA THR A 26 14.51 1.90 -38.90
C THR A 26 13.32 1.58 -39.80
N SER A 27 13.54 0.97 -40.97
CA SER A 27 12.49 0.64 -41.94
C SER A 27 11.43 -0.34 -41.35
N HIS A 28 11.73 -0.98 -40.22
CA HIS A 28 10.82 -1.92 -39.54
C HIS A 28 10.08 -1.31 -38.36
N ILE A 29 10.41 -0.09 -37.96
CA ILE A 29 9.67 0.58 -36.89
C ILE A 29 8.38 1.14 -37.48
N LYS A 30 7.36 0.31 -37.46
CA LYS A 30 6.00 0.78 -37.76
C LYS A 30 5.60 1.75 -36.65
N GLN A 31 5.55 3.04 -36.97
CA GLN A 31 4.94 3.99 -36.06
C GLN A 31 3.51 3.54 -35.78
N PRO A 32 3.07 3.59 -34.53
CA PRO A 32 1.71 3.21 -34.20
C PRO A 32 0.73 4.06 -35.00
N THR A 33 -0.17 3.44 -35.70
CA THR A 33 -1.20 4.12 -36.47
C THR A 33 -2.29 4.55 -35.51
N VAL A 34 -2.55 5.84 -35.42
CA VAL A 34 -3.55 6.40 -34.50
C VAL A 34 -4.66 7.06 -35.32
N CYS A 35 -5.90 6.81 -34.95
CA CYS A 35 -7.06 7.42 -35.55
C CYS A 35 -7.64 8.52 -34.62
N ILE A 36 -7.59 9.76 -35.06
CA ILE A 36 -8.10 10.93 -34.32
C ILE A 36 -9.03 11.72 -35.24
N ASP A 37 -10.19 12.09 -34.76
CA ASP A 37 -11.19 12.88 -35.51
C ASP A 37 -11.53 12.30 -36.90
N GLN A 38 -11.69 10.98 -36.98
CA GLN A 38 -11.95 10.22 -38.20
C GLN A 38 -10.84 10.29 -39.25
N GLN A 39 -9.65 10.72 -38.89
CA GLN A 39 -8.47 10.72 -39.74
C GLN A 39 -7.38 9.79 -39.18
N TRP A 40 -6.72 9.06 -40.08
CA TRP A 40 -5.58 8.20 -39.73
C TRP A 40 -4.26 8.98 -39.80
N TYR A 41 -3.47 8.85 -38.76
CA TYR A 41 -2.10 9.38 -38.67
C TYR A 41 -1.13 8.19 -38.58
N GLY A 42 -0.18 8.14 -39.50
CA GLY A 42 0.77 7.04 -39.65
C GLY A 42 0.65 6.36 -41.02
N TYR A 43 0.94 5.07 -41.09
CA TYR A 43 1.04 4.32 -42.36
C TYR A 43 -0.27 3.68 -42.85
N HIS A 44 -1.40 3.99 -42.25
CA HIS A 44 -2.66 3.43 -42.70
C HIS A 44 -3.23 4.19 -43.91
N GLN A 45 -3.46 3.47 -45.01
CA GLN A 45 -4.10 4.00 -46.21
C GLN A 45 -5.53 3.43 -46.29
N GLY A 46 -6.45 3.96 -45.54
CA GLY A 46 -7.85 3.57 -45.56
C GLY A 46 -8.78 4.73 -45.31
N SER A 47 -9.97 4.70 -45.87
CA SER A 47 -11.00 5.69 -45.61
C SER A 47 -11.80 5.30 -44.37
N GLY A 48 -11.80 6.17 -43.36
CA GLY A 48 -12.60 6.04 -42.16
C GLY A 48 -11.96 5.23 -41.03
N CYS A 49 -12.12 5.72 -39.82
CA CYS A 49 -11.68 5.03 -38.63
C CYS A 49 -12.68 3.93 -38.25
N PRO A 50 -12.24 2.81 -37.66
CA PRO A 50 -13.16 1.81 -37.14
C PRO A 50 -14.05 2.43 -36.07
N SER A 51 -15.35 2.19 -36.15
CA SER A 51 -16.26 2.55 -35.08
C SER A 51 -15.93 1.74 -33.85
N VAL A 52 -15.23 2.35 -32.90
CA VAL A 52 -15.05 1.74 -31.59
C VAL A 52 -16.42 1.79 -30.91
N ALA A 53 -17.07 0.64 -30.82
CA ALA A 53 -18.24 0.51 -29.95
C ALA A 53 -17.83 1.05 -28.58
N LYS A 54 -18.54 2.06 -28.08
CA LYS A 54 -18.38 2.50 -26.70
C LYS A 54 -18.63 1.28 -25.81
N ALA A 55 -17.57 0.66 -25.36
CA ALA A 55 -17.68 -0.27 -24.24
C ALA A 55 -18.26 0.56 -23.10
N VAL A 56 -19.49 0.27 -22.72
CA VAL A 56 -20.07 0.77 -21.46
C VAL A 56 -19.26 0.05 -20.40
N VAL A 57 -18.14 0.66 -20.00
CA VAL A 57 -17.38 0.21 -18.86
C VAL A 57 -18.27 0.52 -17.65
N PRO A 58 -18.72 -0.49 -16.88
CA PRO A 58 -19.42 -0.22 -15.63
C PRO A 58 -18.55 0.72 -14.81
N ASP A 59 -19.15 1.54 -14.01
CA ASP A 59 -18.50 2.61 -13.21
C ASP A 59 -17.46 2.03 -12.23
N ALA A 60 -16.35 1.57 -12.80
CA ALA A 60 -15.22 0.98 -12.08
C ALA A 60 -14.64 1.95 -11.03
N SER A 61 -14.89 3.25 -11.20
CA SER A 61 -14.44 4.26 -10.25
C SER A 61 -15.24 4.22 -8.95
N GLN A 62 -16.55 3.96 -9.03
CA GLN A 62 -17.41 3.83 -7.84
C GLN A 62 -17.12 2.51 -7.10
N GLU A 63 -16.95 1.42 -7.84
CA GLU A 63 -16.60 0.12 -7.24
C GLU A 63 -15.25 0.19 -6.52
N MET A 64 -14.31 0.90 -7.10
CA MET A 64 -12.96 1.09 -6.57
C MET A 64 -12.96 1.97 -5.32
N ALA A 65 -13.64 3.10 -5.37
CA ALA A 65 -13.81 3.96 -4.20
C ALA A 65 -14.50 3.20 -3.06
N ALA A 66 -15.46 2.33 -3.40
CA ALA A 66 -16.14 1.47 -2.43
C ALA A 66 -15.17 0.43 -1.82
N ARG A 67 -14.29 -0.18 -2.62
CA ARG A 67 -13.28 -1.13 -2.13
C ARG A 67 -12.23 -0.47 -1.25
N LEU A 68 -11.72 0.70 -1.65
CA LEU A 68 -10.80 1.49 -0.82
C LEU A 68 -11.43 1.87 0.52
N ALA A 69 -12.67 2.39 0.48
CA ALA A 69 -13.41 2.71 1.70
C ALA A 69 -13.75 1.46 2.56
N ALA A 70 -13.86 0.28 1.94
CA ALA A 70 -14.05 -0.98 2.69
C ALA A 70 -12.76 -1.39 3.40
N LEU A 71 -11.60 -1.32 2.73
CA LEU A 71 -10.29 -1.65 3.30
C LEU A 71 -9.88 -0.68 4.40
N GLU A 72 -10.13 0.62 4.22
CA GLU A 72 -9.91 1.62 5.28
C GLU A 72 -10.77 1.33 6.51
N ARG A 73 -12.03 0.92 6.31
CA ARG A 73 -12.92 0.50 7.40
C ARG A 73 -12.42 -0.78 8.07
N GLU A 74 -11.91 -1.75 7.31
CA GLU A 74 -11.37 -2.98 7.87
C GLU A 74 -10.08 -2.74 8.66
N ARG A 75 -9.16 -1.93 8.14
CA ARG A 75 -7.96 -1.51 8.87
C ARG A 75 -8.33 -0.79 10.17
N GLN A 76 -9.28 0.16 10.10
CA GLN A 76 -9.74 0.87 11.29
C GLN A 76 -10.37 -0.09 12.31
N ARG A 77 -11.20 -1.03 11.83
CA ARG A 77 -11.80 -2.06 12.66
C ARG A 77 -10.75 -2.92 13.37
N LEU A 78 -9.71 -3.37 12.63
CA LEU A 78 -8.62 -4.16 13.23
C LEU A 78 -7.81 -3.35 14.26
N ALA A 79 -7.57 -2.06 14.00
CA ALA A 79 -6.93 -1.18 14.95
C ALA A 79 -7.78 -0.99 16.22
N ASP A 80 -9.08 -0.79 16.06
CA ASP A 80 -10.02 -0.66 17.18
C ASP A 80 -10.15 -1.99 17.96
N GLU A 81 -10.17 -3.14 17.28
CA GLU A 81 -10.16 -4.46 17.89
C GLU A 81 -8.88 -4.71 18.69
N LEU A 82 -7.71 -4.34 18.16
CA LEU A 82 -6.44 -4.47 18.87
C LEU A 82 -6.42 -3.58 20.12
N GLU A 83 -6.88 -2.35 20.03
CA GLU A 83 -6.95 -1.46 21.19
C GLU A 83 -7.97 -1.96 22.22
N ALA A 84 -9.12 -2.48 21.79
CA ALA A 84 -10.10 -3.10 22.66
C ALA A 84 -9.53 -4.35 23.36
N ALA A 85 -8.81 -5.21 22.64
CA ALA A 85 -8.13 -6.38 23.20
C ALA A 85 -7.07 -6.01 24.25
N ARG A 86 -6.29 -4.95 24.00
CA ARG A 86 -5.31 -4.43 24.97
C ARG A 86 -5.97 -3.87 26.23
N ARG A 87 -7.08 -3.13 26.07
CA ARG A 87 -7.87 -2.64 27.23
C ARG A 87 -8.45 -3.79 28.04
N GLN A 88 -9.04 -4.78 27.35
CA GLN A 88 -9.58 -5.98 27.99
C GLN A 88 -8.50 -6.77 28.73
N ASN A 89 -7.32 -6.92 28.14
CA ASN A 89 -6.17 -7.56 28.79
C ASN A 89 -5.75 -6.83 30.08
N GLY A 90 -5.71 -5.51 30.05
CA GLY A 90 -5.43 -4.70 31.26
C GLY A 90 -6.47 -4.95 32.38
N VAL A 91 -7.76 -5.00 32.02
CA VAL A 91 -8.84 -5.30 32.95
C VAL A 91 -8.73 -6.71 33.52
N LEU A 92 -8.46 -7.71 32.67
CA LEU A 92 -8.27 -9.10 33.11
C LEU A 92 -7.07 -9.24 34.03
N SER A 93 -5.95 -8.59 33.74
CA SER A 93 -4.76 -8.58 34.59
C SER A 93 -5.04 -7.99 35.98
N SER A 94 -5.76 -6.87 36.03
CA SER A 94 -6.16 -6.26 37.31
C SER A 94 -7.08 -7.20 38.11
N ARG A 95 -8.02 -7.87 37.42
CA ARG A 95 -8.97 -8.81 38.05
C ARG A 95 -8.26 -10.07 38.57
N VAL A 96 -7.25 -10.58 37.88
CA VAL A 96 -6.40 -11.67 38.37
C VAL A 96 -5.71 -11.24 39.68
N SER A 97 -5.09 -10.05 39.71
CA SER A 97 -4.42 -9.54 40.90
C SER A 97 -5.37 -9.33 42.09
N ASP A 98 -6.61 -8.91 41.82
CA ASP A 98 -7.62 -8.73 42.87
C ASP A 98 -8.06 -10.09 43.43
N LEU A 99 -8.27 -11.11 42.58
CA LEU A 99 -8.60 -12.47 42.99
C LEU A 99 -7.47 -13.13 43.78
N GLU A 100 -6.20 -12.89 43.40
CA GLU A 100 -5.03 -13.37 44.17
C GLU A 100 -5.01 -12.79 45.62
N ARG A 101 -5.34 -11.50 45.75
CA ARG A 101 -5.48 -10.87 47.06
C ARG A 101 -6.63 -11.48 47.86
N GLN A 102 -7.80 -11.68 47.24
CA GLN A 102 -8.96 -12.33 47.91
C GLN A 102 -8.65 -13.77 48.34
N LEU A 103 -7.93 -14.53 47.50
CA LEU A 103 -7.49 -15.88 47.89
C LEU A 103 -6.57 -15.84 49.10
N ALA A 104 -5.58 -14.94 49.14
CA ALA A 104 -4.70 -14.80 50.29
C ALA A 104 -5.45 -14.39 51.58
N ASP A 105 -6.46 -13.52 51.46
CA ASP A 105 -7.30 -13.13 52.60
C ASP A 105 -8.17 -14.31 53.12
N ARG A 106 -8.77 -15.11 52.20
CA ARG A 106 -9.53 -16.33 52.57
C ARG A 106 -8.65 -17.37 53.18
N ASP A 107 -7.41 -17.56 52.71
CA ASP A 107 -6.45 -18.49 53.33
C ASP A 107 -6.14 -18.09 54.79
N ARG A 108 -5.96 -16.77 55.05
CA ARG A 108 -5.75 -16.27 56.40
C ARG A 108 -6.99 -16.48 57.29
N GLU A 109 -8.20 -16.24 56.75
CA GLU A 109 -9.46 -16.51 57.47
C GLU A 109 -9.62 -17.98 57.82
N ILE A 110 -9.36 -18.89 56.86
CA ILE A 110 -9.37 -20.33 57.08
C ILE A 110 -8.35 -20.73 58.17
N ALA A 111 -7.14 -20.16 58.12
CA ALA A 111 -6.10 -20.43 59.14
C ALA A 111 -6.57 -19.99 60.52
N ALA A 112 -7.20 -18.79 60.65
CA ALA A 112 -7.74 -18.25 61.90
C ALA A 112 -8.89 -19.11 62.44
N LEU A 113 -9.82 -19.55 61.55
CA LEU A 113 -10.95 -20.43 61.94
C LEU A 113 -10.45 -21.81 62.41
N ARG A 114 -9.36 -22.33 61.84
CA ARG A 114 -8.73 -23.61 62.26
C ARG A 114 -8.06 -23.53 63.63
N SER A 115 -7.55 -22.33 64.00
CA SER A 115 -6.85 -22.13 65.29
C SER A 115 -7.77 -21.79 66.45
N GLY A 116 -9.06 -21.37 66.23
CA GLY A 116 -10.01 -20.95 67.23
C GLY A 116 -10.87 -22.09 67.79
N ALA A 117 -10.70 -22.43 69.05
CA ALA A 117 -11.53 -23.43 69.75
C ALA A 117 -12.78 -22.79 70.32
N GLY A 118 -13.98 -23.17 69.84
CA GLY A 118 -15.25 -22.76 70.44
C GLY A 118 -16.42 -22.76 69.43
N ASP A 119 -17.44 -23.58 69.61
CA ASP A 119 -18.61 -23.87 68.73
C ASP A 119 -18.28 -24.66 67.46
N SER A 120 -17.95 -25.92 67.66
CA SER A 120 -17.44 -26.82 66.59
C SER A 120 -18.39 -26.98 65.39
N ALA A 121 -19.70 -26.96 65.55
CA ALA A 121 -20.66 -27.13 64.45
C ALA A 121 -20.79 -25.88 63.56
N LYS A 122 -20.79 -24.67 64.16
CA LYS A 122 -20.84 -23.40 63.43
C LYS A 122 -19.54 -23.11 62.72
N LEU A 123 -18.41 -23.37 63.37
CA LEU A 123 -17.06 -23.26 62.80
C LEU A 123 -16.86 -24.26 61.66
N ALA A 124 -17.33 -25.51 61.78
CA ALA A 124 -17.28 -26.49 60.69
C ALA A 124 -18.08 -26.04 59.45
N SER A 125 -19.29 -25.49 59.67
CA SER A 125 -20.11 -24.92 58.58
C SER A 125 -19.42 -23.72 57.89
N GLN A 126 -18.86 -22.79 58.68
CA GLN A 126 -18.11 -21.62 58.14
C GLN A 126 -16.85 -22.05 57.40
N LEU A 127 -16.12 -23.03 57.93
CA LEU A 127 -14.94 -23.57 57.26
C LEU A 127 -15.32 -24.26 55.93
N ALA A 128 -16.39 -25.02 55.87
CA ALA A 128 -16.88 -25.66 54.65
C ALA A 128 -17.27 -24.62 53.58
N ALA A 129 -17.99 -23.56 54.01
CA ALA A 129 -18.33 -22.45 53.12
C ALA A 129 -17.09 -21.71 52.61
N ALA A 130 -16.16 -21.36 53.47
CA ALA A 130 -14.89 -20.69 53.10
C ALA A 130 -14.02 -21.55 52.16
N GLN A 131 -13.98 -22.87 52.38
CA GLN A 131 -13.29 -23.81 51.45
C GLN A 131 -13.98 -23.89 50.08
N SER A 132 -15.31 -23.86 50.06
CA SER A 132 -16.04 -23.81 48.76
C SER A 132 -15.77 -22.53 48.01
N ASP A 133 -15.77 -21.39 48.70
CA ASP A 133 -15.45 -20.09 48.10
C ASP A 133 -14.01 -20.03 47.58
N LEU A 134 -13.05 -20.58 48.35
CA LEU A 134 -11.66 -20.70 47.94
C LEU A 134 -11.55 -21.52 46.65
N SER A 135 -12.24 -22.66 46.59
CA SER A 135 -12.22 -23.50 45.38
C SER A 135 -12.78 -22.78 44.13
N ARG A 136 -13.87 -22.01 44.32
CA ARG A 136 -14.45 -21.19 43.25
C ARG A 136 -13.49 -20.10 42.79
N LEU A 137 -12.94 -19.35 43.73
CA LEU A 137 -11.98 -18.28 43.42
C LEU A 137 -10.74 -18.83 42.72
N GLN A 138 -10.27 -20.02 43.11
CA GLN A 138 -9.14 -20.68 42.45
C GLN A 138 -9.48 -21.07 41.01
N ALA A 139 -10.65 -21.66 40.79
CA ALA A 139 -11.12 -21.97 39.43
C ALA A 139 -11.30 -20.71 38.57
N ASP A 140 -11.84 -19.63 39.13
CA ASP A 140 -11.99 -18.35 38.42
C ASP A 140 -10.63 -17.72 38.10
N LYS A 141 -9.67 -17.76 39.03
CA LYS A 141 -8.29 -17.35 38.79
C LYS A 141 -7.65 -18.14 37.65
N ASP A 142 -7.76 -19.46 37.67
CA ASP A 142 -7.15 -20.31 36.63
C ASP A 142 -7.79 -20.07 35.26
N ARG A 143 -9.13 -19.87 35.22
CA ARG A 143 -9.83 -19.48 33.98
C ARG A 143 -9.33 -18.13 33.46
N LEU A 144 -9.28 -17.11 34.31
CA LEU A 144 -8.84 -15.79 33.91
C LEU A 144 -7.34 -15.76 33.50
N ALA A 145 -6.51 -16.57 34.14
CA ALA A 145 -5.11 -16.75 33.74
C ALA A 145 -5.00 -17.37 32.32
N ALA A 146 -5.84 -18.34 32.00
CA ALA A 146 -5.91 -18.94 30.67
C ALA A 146 -6.40 -17.93 29.61
N GLU A 147 -7.47 -17.15 29.94
CA GLU A 147 -7.97 -16.08 29.05
C GLU A 147 -6.90 -15.01 28.81
N LEU A 148 -6.17 -14.62 29.85
CA LEU A 148 -5.05 -13.66 29.73
C LEU A 148 -3.92 -14.20 28.85
N ALA A 149 -3.55 -15.48 29.01
CA ALA A 149 -2.54 -16.12 28.19
C ALA A 149 -2.97 -16.15 26.69
N ALA A 150 -4.23 -16.50 26.42
CA ALA A 150 -4.78 -16.50 25.08
C ALA A 150 -4.82 -15.09 24.46
N ALA A 151 -5.21 -14.07 25.23
CA ALA A 151 -5.22 -12.68 24.79
C ALA A 151 -3.79 -12.17 24.49
N ASN A 152 -2.82 -12.51 25.33
CA ASN A 152 -1.41 -12.17 25.10
C ASN A 152 -0.86 -12.82 23.82
N GLN A 153 -1.19 -14.08 23.58
CA GLN A 153 -0.79 -14.77 22.35
C GLN A 153 -1.38 -14.06 21.12
N ARG A 154 -2.65 -13.69 21.18
CA ARG A 154 -3.32 -12.98 20.08
C ARG A 154 -2.70 -11.60 19.81
N ILE A 155 -2.31 -10.88 20.85
CA ILE A 155 -1.57 -9.60 20.72
C ILE A 155 -0.23 -9.84 20.03
N ALA A 156 0.54 -10.83 20.46
CA ALA A 156 1.84 -11.17 19.86
C ALA A 156 1.71 -11.53 18.38
N ASP A 157 0.68 -12.30 18.01
CA ASP A 157 0.41 -12.67 16.63
C ASP A 157 0.06 -11.45 15.77
N LEU A 158 -0.80 -10.55 16.27
CA LEU A 158 -1.16 -9.31 15.59
C LEU A 158 0.04 -8.36 15.43
N GLU A 159 0.87 -8.24 16.46
CA GLU A 159 2.10 -7.44 16.40
C GLU A 159 3.11 -8.01 15.39
N SER A 160 3.22 -9.34 15.31
CA SER A 160 4.04 -10.02 14.33
C SER A 160 3.57 -9.72 12.90
N GLN A 161 2.26 -9.86 12.63
CA GLN A 161 1.65 -9.56 11.33
C GLN A 161 1.86 -8.08 10.94
N LEU A 162 1.66 -7.16 11.88
CA LEU A 162 1.89 -5.73 11.65
C LEU A 162 3.34 -5.41 11.31
N ASN A 163 4.29 -6.03 12.02
CA ASN A 163 5.72 -5.84 11.79
C ASN A 163 6.16 -6.43 10.44
N GLN A 164 5.62 -7.59 10.06
CA GLN A 164 5.86 -8.20 8.75
C GLN A 164 5.34 -7.28 7.64
N SER A 165 4.10 -6.81 7.73
CA SER A 165 3.51 -5.88 6.75
C SER A 165 4.33 -4.60 6.59
N LYS A 166 4.85 -4.03 7.70
CA LYS A 166 5.75 -2.87 7.66
C LYS A 166 7.10 -3.21 7.01
N GLY A 167 7.64 -4.39 7.29
CA GLY A 167 8.87 -4.88 6.69
C GLY A 167 8.75 -5.05 5.17
N ASP A 168 7.65 -5.62 4.72
CA ASP A 168 7.36 -5.80 3.29
C ASP A 168 7.23 -4.46 2.57
N LEU A 169 6.56 -3.49 3.18
CA LEU A 169 6.43 -2.14 2.62
C LEU A 169 7.78 -1.42 2.51
N ALA A 170 8.62 -1.52 3.53
CA ALA A 170 9.97 -0.95 3.53
C ALA A 170 10.87 -1.61 2.49
N LYS A 171 10.73 -2.93 2.29
CA LYS A 171 11.44 -3.67 1.24
C LYS A 171 10.95 -3.23 -0.14
N ALA A 172 9.63 -3.14 -0.37
CA ALA A 172 9.05 -2.66 -1.61
C ALA A 172 9.54 -1.25 -1.95
N GLU A 173 9.57 -0.34 -0.96
CA GLU A 173 10.11 1.00 -1.13
C GLU A 173 11.57 0.99 -1.59
N LYS A 174 12.42 0.24 -0.89
CA LYS A 174 13.85 0.14 -1.23
C LYS A 174 14.05 -0.39 -2.65
N ASP A 175 13.31 -1.40 -3.05
CA ASP A 175 13.41 -2.00 -4.37
C ASP A 175 12.86 -1.06 -5.45
N LEU A 176 11.79 -0.31 -5.17
CA LEU A 176 11.26 0.73 -6.04
C LEU A 176 12.24 1.90 -6.21
N LEU A 177 12.84 2.39 -5.12
CA LEU A 177 13.88 3.43 -5.18
C LEU A 177 15.07 3.01 -6.04
N LYS A 178 15.46 1.74 -5.97
CA LYS A 178 16.52 1.17 -6.81
C LYS A 178 16.08 1.06 -8.27
N ALA A 179 14.88 0.56 -8.53
CA ALA A 179 14.34 0.34 -9.87
C ALA A 179 14.06 1.65 -10.63
N LEU A 180 13.69 2.72 -9.90
CA LEU A 180 13.30 4.01 -10.46
C LEU A 180 14.38 5.09 -10.27
N ARG A 181 15.59 4.72 -9.87
CA ARG A 181 16.69 5.66 -9.59
C ARG A 181 16.92 6.68 -10.71
N PRO A 182 16.92 6.32 -12.01
CA PRO A 182 17.13 7.30 -13.09
C PRO A 182 16.01 8.34 -13.19
N GLU A 183 14.76 7.95 -12.98
CA GLU A 183 13.59 8.82 -13.06
C GLU A 183 13.50 9.74 -11.83
N ILE A 184 13.87 9.22 -10.66
CA ILE A 184 13.96 9.98 -9.41
C ILE A 184 15.06 11.05 -9.53
N ALA A 185 16.22 10.71 -10.06
CA ALA A 185 17.31 11.65 -10.28
C ALA A 185 16.94 12.80 -11.26
N LYS A 186 16.03 12.53 -12.21
CA LYS A 186 15.46 13.53 -13.12
C LYS A 186 14.30 14.33 -12.52
N GLY A 187 13.86 13.98 -11.31
CA GLY A 187 12.72 14.62 -10.66
C GLY A 187 11.35 14.31 -11.29
N THR A 188 11.27 13.29 -12.16
CA THR A 188 10.01 12.88 -12.82
C THR A 188 9.23 11.83 -12.05
N VAL A 189 9.87 11.18 -11.10
CA VAL A 189 9.26 10.23 -10.16
C VAL A 189 9.67 10.59 -8.74
N SER A 190 8.75 10.46 -7.80
CA SER A 190 9.03 10.52 -6.37
C SER A 190 8.31 9.40 -5.63
N VAL A 191 8.94 8.92 -4.57
CA VAL A 191 8.37 7.90 -3.67
C VAL A 191 8.25 8.54 -2.30
N SER A 192 7.10 8.40 -1.68
CA SER A 192 6.79 8.99 -0.37
C SER A 192 5.83 8.11 0.42
N HIS A 193 5.79 8.30 1.73
CA HIS A 193 4.83 7.65 2.62
C HIS A 193 3.66 8.57 2.97
N SER A 194 2.48 7.98 3.09
CA SER A 194 1.31 8.62 3.67
C SER A 194 0.62 7.61 4.60
N GLY A 195 0.88 7.74 5.91
CA GLY A 195 0.49 6.71 6.88
C GLY A 195 1.16 5.37 6.55
N ASP A 196 0.35 4.31 6.45
CA ASP A 196 0.82 2.97 6.10
C ASP A 196 0.80 2.70 4.57
N ALA A 197 0.67 3.74 3.76
CA ALA A 197 0.70 3.61 2.30
C ALA A 197 2.00 4.16 1.71
N LEU A 198 2.52 3.47 0.72
CA LEU A 198 3.61 3.94 -0.12
C LEU A 198 3.02 4.56 -1.38
N ILE A 199 3.37 5.80 -1.66
CA ILE A 199 2.88 6.55 -2.81
C ILE A 199 4.03 6.80 -3.78
N ILE A 200 3.87 6.31 -4.99
CA ILE A 200 4.79 6.55 -6.11
C ILE A 200 4.13 7.57 -7.03
N ASN A 201 4.65 8.78 -7.06
CA ASN A 201 4.20 9.84 -7.96
C ASN A 201 5.01 9.82 -9.25
N LEU A 202 4.33 9.74 -10.38
CA LEU A 202 4.93 9.79 -11.71
C LEU A 202 4.37 11.01 -12.45
N ALA A 203 5.26 11.92 -12.86
CA ALA A 203 4.86 13.08 -13.63
C ALA A 203 4.25 12.66 -14.98
N SER A 204 3.13 13.27 -15.38
CA SER A 204 2.52 12.98 -16.68
C SER A 204 3.45 13.22 -17.86
N SER A 205 4.39 14.13 -17.76
CA SER A 205 5.39 14.41 -18.82
C SER A 205 6.34 13.23 -19.07
N LEU A 206 6.59 12.40 -18.06
CA LEU A 206 7.30 11.13 -18.19
C LEU A 206 6.45 10.10 -18.94
N LEU A 207 5.17 10.05 -18.62
CA LEU A 207 4.28 8.96 -19.01
C LEU A 207 3.60 9.21 -20.36
N PHE A 208 3.17 10.44 -20.65
CA PHE A 208 2.30 10.75 -21.78
C PHE A 208 2.76 11.99 -22.55
N ASP A 209 2.41 12.02 -23.81
CA ASP A 209 2.43 13.27 -24.56
C ASP A 209 1.20 14.13 -24.25
N SER A 210 1.28 15.41 -24.64
CA SER A 210 0.20 16.37 -24.33
C SER A 210 -1.11 15.92 -24.96
N GLY A 211 -2.14 15.78 -24.14
CA GLY A 211 -3.48 15.35 -24.57
C GLY A 211 -3.60 13.85 -24.90
N GLN A 212 -2.55 13.06 -24.72
CA GLN A 212 -2.59 11.62 -24.99
C GLN A 212 -2.80 10.81 -23.70
N ASP A 213 -3.36 9.61 -23.89
CA ASP A 213 -3.50 8.54 -22.90
C ASP A 213 -2.56 7.36 -23.19
N GLN A 214 -1.93 7.35 -24.35
CA GLN A 214 -0.96 6.34 -24.72
C GLN A 214 0.38 6.63 -24.03
N LEU A 215 0.93 5.60 -23.40
CA LEU A 215 2.21 5.69 -22.68
C LEU A 215 3.37 5.86 -23.66
N LYS A 216 4.29 6.74 -23.30
CA LYS A 216 5.62 6.85 -23.92
C LYS A 216 6.45 5.63 -23.53
N ALA A 217 7.38 5.20 -24.37
CA ALA A 217 8.21 4.03 -24.11
C ALA A 217 8.91 4.09 -22.74
N GLY A 218 9.55 5.22 -22.41
CA GLY A 218 10.23 5.40 -21.12
C GLY A 218 9.27 5.37 -19.92
N GLY A 219 8.04 5.87 -20.08
CA GLY A 219 6.99 5.81 -19.05
C GLY A 219 6.46 4.40 -18.87
N ALA A 220 6.21 3.68 -19.95
CA ALA A 220 5.79 2.28 -19.92
C ALA A 220 6.87 1.41 -19.25
N ASP A 221 8.15 1.59 -19.59
CA ASP A 221 9.25 0.86 -18.97
C ASP A 221 9.38 1.15 -17.46
N ALA A 222 9.19 2.40 -17.04
CA ALA A 222 9.20 2.76 -15.63
C ALA A 222 8.05 2.04 -14.88
N LEU A 223 6.82 2.07 -15.42
CA LEU A 223 5.67 1.38 -14.83
C LEU A 223 5.82 -0.15 -14.82
N LYS A 224 6.38 -0.74 -15.88
CA LYS A 224 6.70 -2.18 -15.90
C LYS A 224 7.69 -2.55 -14.79
N ARG A 225 8.72 -1.73 -14.56
CA ARG A 225 9.65 -1.96 -13.42
C ARG A 225 8.94 -1.87 -12.08
N VAL A 226 8.01 -0.91 -11.91
CA VAL A 226 7.16 -0.84 -10.71
C VAL A 226 6.35 -2.12 -10.56
N GLY A 227 5.68 -2.58 -11.61
CA GLY A 227 4.94 -3.85 -11.62
C GLY A 227 5.81 -5.04 -11.28
N THR A 228 7.05 -5.10 -11.81
CA THR A 228 8.01 -6.17 -11.52
C THR A 228 8.45 -6.19 -10.06
N VAL A 229 8.56 -5.05 -9.39
CA VAL A 229 8.84 -5.00 -7.95
C VAL A 229 7.60 -5.40 -7.15
N LEU A 230 6.45 -4.83 -7.48
CA LEU A 230 5.22 -5.02 -6.68
C LEU A 230 4.61 -6.42 -6.81
N LYS A 231 4.86 -7.16 -7.88
CA LYS A 231 4.41 -8.56 -8.02
C LYS A 231 4.93 -9.49 -6.91
N ASP A 232 6.06 -9.13 -6.29
CA ASP A 232 6.66 -9.90 -5.19
C ASP A 232 5.94 -9.65 -3.83
N PHE A 233 4.92 -8.77 -3.81
CA PHE A 233 4.10 -8.43 -2.65
C PHE A 233 2.60 -8.63 -2.99
N PRO A 234 2.16 -9.87 -3.26
CA PRO A 234 0.81 -10.16 -3.77
C PRO A 234 -0.31 -9.82 -2.80
N GLU A 235 -0.02 -9.71 -1.50
CA GLU A 235 -0.97 -9.32 -0.45
C GLU A 235 -1.25 -7.82 -0.44
N LYS A 236 -0.41 -7.00 -1.08
CA LYS A 236 -0.58 -5.55 -1.09
C LYS A 236 -1.65 -5.12 -2.10
N GLN A 237 -2.44 -4.14 -1.71
CA GLN A 237 -3.40 -3.47 -2.58
C GLN A 237 -2.69 -2.36 -3.36
N VAL A 238 -2.81 -2.37 -4.67
CA VAL A 238 -2.21 -1.34 -5.53
C VAL A 238 -3.32 -0.58 -6.26
N HIS A 239 -3.36 0.72 -6.03
CA HIS A 239 -4.31 1.61 -6.67
C HIS A 239 -3.61 2.65 -7.52
N VAL A 240 -4.02 2.78 -8.78
CA VAL A 240 -3.49 3.75 -9.75
C VAL A 240 -4.46 4.92 -9.88
N ALA A 241 -4.07 6.09 -9.42
CA ALA A 241 -4.87 7.31 -9.50
C ALA A 241 -4.32 8.28 -10.55
N GLY A 242 -5.13 8.63 -11.54
CA GLY A 242 -4.80 9.63 -12.56
C GLY A 242 -5.28 11.02 -12.16
N TYR A 243 -4.43 12.03 -12.29
CA TYR A 243 -4.76 13.42 -12.01
C TYR A 243 -4.42 14.34 -13.18
N THR A 244 -5.17 15.42 -13.31
CA THR A 244 -4.91 16.51 -14.25
C THR A 244 -4.68 17.82 -13.50
N ASP A 245 -4.30 18.85 -14.22
CA ASP A 245 -4.48 20.23 -13.78
C ASP A 245 -5.93 20.69 -14.02
N ASN A 246 -6.23 21.95 -13.68
CA ASN A 246 -7.56 22.55 -13.87
C ASN A 246 -7.76 23.17 -15.27
N VAL A 247 -6.86 22.94 -16.22
CA VAL A 247 -7.04 23.45 -17.58
C VAL A 247 -8.08 22.60 -18.29
N ALA A 248 -9.12 23.26 -18.81
CA ALA A 248 -10.18 22.58 -19.53
C ALA A 248 -9.64 21.89 -20.79
N ILE A 249 -10.22 20.73 -21.11
CA ILE A 249 -9.88 19.98 -22.33
C ILE A 249 -10.16 20.84 -23.57
N ARG A 250 -9.19 20.92 -24.47
CA ARG A 250 -9.31 21.69 -25.72
C ARG A 250 -10.34 21.07 -26.64
N SER A 251 -10.97 21.90 -27.48
CA SER A 251 -12.10 21.49 -28.35
C SER A 251 -11.74 20.29 -29.24
N ALA A 252 -10.52 20.20 -29.74
CA ALA A 252 -10.06 19.07 -30.55
C ALA A 252 -10.06 17.72 -29.81
N LEU A 253 -9.88 17.73 -28.49
CA LEU A 253 -9.83 16.53 -27.66
C LEU A 253 -11.15 16.19 -26.97
N LYS A 254 -12.11 17.13 -26.92
CA LYS A 254 -13.40 16.96 -26.24
C LYS A 254 -14.22 15.80 -26.77
N LYS A 255 -14.05 15.43 -28.04
CA LYS A 255 -14.74 14.26 -28.62
C LYS A 255 -14.25 12.95 -28.01
N LYS A 256 -12.95 12.86 -27.68
CA LYS A 256 -12.35 11.67 -27.06
C LYS A 256 -12.42 11.70 -25.53
N TYR A 257 -12.19 12.88 -24.96
CA TYR A 257 -12.23 13.10 -23.50
C TYR A 257 -13.09 14.33 -23.22
N PRO A 258 -14.37 14.15 -22.86
CA PRO A 258 -15.28 15.27 -22.56
C PRO A 258 -14.77 16.17 -21.45
N THR A 259 -14.18 15.59 -20.40
CA THR A 259 -13.66 16.31 -19.24
C THR A 259 -12.26 15.80 -18.82
N ASN A 260 -11.65 16.49 -17.86
CA ASN A 260 -10.41 16.06 -17.21
C ASN A 260 -10.55 14.70 -16.51
N LYS A 261 -11.76 14.34 -16.10
CA LYS A 261 -12.06 13.05 -15.47
C LYS A 261 -11.81 11.90 -16.44
N GLU A 262 -12.39 11.93 -17.63
CA GLU A 262 -12.24 10.87 -18.64
C GLU A 262 -10.79 10.77 -19.15
N LEU A 263 -10.09 11.90 -19.31
CA LEU A 263 -8.66 11.87 -19.67
C LEU A 263 -7.83 11.20 -18.57
N SER A 264 -8.11 11.54 -17.31
CA SER A 264 -7.38 10.95 -16.18
C SER A 264 -7.72 9.47 -15.99
N ASP A 265 -8.97 9.04 -16.25
CA ASP A 265 -9.37 7.64 -16.24
C ASP A 265 -8.62 6.84 -17.31
N ALA A 266 -8.59 7.32 -18.55
CA ALA A 266 -7.87 6.66 -19.62
C ALA A 266 -6.37 6.52 -19.32
N ARG A 267 -5.76 7.55 -18.73
CA ARG A 267 -4.36 7.54 -18.32
C ARG A 267 -4.08 6.59 -17.17
N ALA A 268 -4.96 6.56 -16.16
CA ALA A 268 -4.85 5.63 -15.05
C ALA A 268 -4.95 4.18 -15.54
N HIS A 269 -5.88 3.91 -16.46
CA HIS A 269 -6.03 2.58 -17.07
C HIS A 269 -4.80 2.17 -17.90
N SER A 270 -4.23 3.08 -18.69
CA SER A 270 -3.00 2.81 -19.44
C SER A 270 -1.82 2.53 -18.50
N ALA A 271 -1.73 3.23 -17.37
CA ALA A 271 -0.71 2.98 -16.37
C ALA A 271 -0.94 1.64 -15.64
N GLU A 272 -2.19 1.31 -15.31
CA GLU A 272 -2.56 0.00 -14.76
C GLU A 272 -2.13 -1.13 -15.70
N GLN A 273 -2.40 -1.00 -16.99
CA GLN A 273 -2.03 -2.02 -17.97
C GLN A 273 -0.50 -2.22 -18.03
N ALA A 274 0.29 -1.14 -17.96
CA ALA A 274 1.74 -1.27 -17.93
C ALA A 274 2.26 -1.93 -16.64
N LEU A 275 1.59 -1.74 -15.50
CA LEU A 275 1.89 -2.47 -14.27
C LEU A 275 1.60 -3.96 -14.42
N ARG A 276 0.47 -4.31 -15.08
CA ARG A 276 0.13 -5.71 -15.42
C ARG A 276 1.16 -6.34 -16.35
N ASP A 277 1.62 -5.60 -17.35
CA ASP A 277 2.69 -6.03 -18.24
C ASP A 277 4.03 -6.25 -17.50
N GLY A 278 4.21 -5.59 -16.35
CA GLY A 278 5.31 -5.82 -15.41
C GLY A 278 5.14 -7.05 -14.53
N GLY A 279 3.99 -7.72 -14.60
CA GLY A 279 3.68 -8.96 -13.85
C GLY A 279 2.78 -8.76 -12.63
N LEU A 280 2.31 -7.55 -12.33
CA LEU A 280 1.38 -7.30 -11.24
C LEU A 280 -0.06 -7.60 -11.70
N THR A 281 -0.58 -8.78 -11.37
CA THR A 281 -1.87 -9.27 -11.87
C THR A 281 -3.01 -9.23 -10.84
N SER A 282 -2.67 -9.27 -9.55
CA SER A 282 -3.63 -9.31 -8.43
C SER A 282 -3.69 -7.97 -7.69
N ASN A 283 -4.81 -7.70 -7.03
CA ASN A 283 -5.01 -6.55 -6.13
C ASN A 283 -4.65 -5.19 -6.77
N LEU A 284 -4.84 -5.07 -8.09
CA LEU A 284 -4.53 -3.89 -8.88
C LEU A 284 -5.79 -3.26 -9.42
N SER A 285 -5.85 -1.95 -9.34
CA SER A 285 -7.01 -1.19 -9.72
C SER A 285 -6.65 0.23 -10.15
N SER A 286 -7.48 0.89 -10.98
CA SER A 286 -7.23 2.25 -11.44
C SER A 286 -8.46 3.13 -11.42
N ALA A 287 -8.26 4.43 -11.22
CA ALA A 287 -9.29 5.44 -11.36
C ALA A 287 -8.69 6.80 -11.77
N GLY A 288 -9.37 7.54 -12.63
CA GLY A 288 -9.08 8.95 -12.84
C GLY A 288 -9.77 9.80 -11.80
N LEU A 289 -9.08 10.78 -11.29
CA LEU A 289 -9.61 11.74 -10.32
C LEU A 289 -9.71 13.16 -10.89
N GLY A 290 -9.36 13.33 -12.17
CA GLY A 290 -9.43 14.63 -12.84
C GLY A 290 -8.57 15.68 -12.14
N GLU A 291 -9.12 16.84 -11.96
CA GLU A 291 -8.45 18.00 -11.35
C GLU A 291 -8.60 18.07 -9.82
N THR A 292 -9.12 17.02 -9.19
CA THR A 292 -9.28 16.95 -7.73
C THR A 292 -7.91 16.78 -7.05
N ASN A 293 -7.85 17.11 -5.75
CA ASN A 293 -6.66 16.94 -4.91
C ASN A 293 -5.36 17.50 -5.53
N PRO A 294 -5.30 18.80 -5.88
CA PRO A 294 -4.10 19.40 -6.41
C PRO A 294 -2.98 19.41 -5.35
N VAL A 295 -1.80 18.94 -5.73
CA VAL A 295 -0.60 18.92 -4.85
C VAL A 295 0.19 20.22 -4.93
N ALA A 296 -0.14 21.09 -5.89
CA ALA A 296 0.47 22.40 -6.07
C ALA A 296 -0.54 23.41 -6.66
N SER A 297 -0.17 24.69 -6.62
CA SER A 297 -1.05 25.74 -7.15
C SER A 297 -1.26 25.60 -8.66
N ASN A 298 -2.51 25.55 -9.11
CA ASN A 298 -2.87 25.57 -10.53
C ASN A 298 -2.63 26.92 -11.20
N LYS A 299 -2.28 27.97 -10.44
CA LYS A 299 -2.02 29.33 -10.98
C LYS A 299 -0.70 29.41 -11.75
N THR A 300 0.30 28.59 -11.38
CA THR A 300 1.63 28.57 -12.03
C THR A 300 1.76 27.38 -13.00
N ALA A 301 2.61 27.52 -14.00
CA ALA A 301 2.87 26.45 -14.95
C ALA A 301 3.54 25.24 -14.26
N GLU A 302 4.46 25.50 -13.34
CA GLU A 302 5.17 24.51 -12.54
C GLU A 302 4.20 23.75 -11.61
N GLY A 303 3.27 24.45 -10.98
CA GLY A 303 2.26 23.85 -10.13
C GLY A 303 1.30 22.97 -10.94
N ARG A 304 0.83 23.45 -12.08
CA ARG A 304 0.03 22.60 -13.00
C ARG A 304 0.79 21.36 -13.46
N ALA A 305 2.09 21.49 -13.75
CA ALA A 305 2.91 20.34 -14.12
C ALA A 305 2.98 19.29 -13.01
N LYS A 306 3.04 19.69 -11.74
CA LYS A 306 3.00 18.79 -10.58
C LYS A 306 1.62 18.15 -10.39
N ASN A 307 0.54 18.87 -10.69
CA ASN A 307 -0.82 18.34 -10.58
C ASN A 307 -1.11 17.29 -11.66
N ARG A 308 -0.53 17.44 -12.87
CA ARG A 308 -0.60 16.41 -13.92
C ARG A 308 0.30 15.24 -13.57
N ARG A 309 -0.24 14.23 -12.92
CA ARG A 309 0.51 13.08 -12.41
C ARG A 309 -0.33 11.80 -12.45
N VAL A 310 0.35 10.69 -12.30
CA VAL A 310 -0.23 9.41 -11.93
C VAL A 310 0.38 9.01 -10.60
N GLU A 311 -0.44 8.65 -9.65
CA GLU A 311 -0.03 8.10 -8.35
C GLU A 311 -0.28 6.59 -8.35
N VAL A 312 0.72 5.81 -7.96
CA VAL A 312 0.57 4.39 -7.64
C VAL A 312 0.65 4.27 -6.13
N VAL A 313 -0.48 3.96 -5.52
CA VAL A 313 -0.62 3.84 -4.06
C VAL A 313 -0.60 2.37 -3.69
N VAL A 314 0.33 1.99 -2.81
CA VAL A 314 0.52 0.61 -2.31
C VAL A 314 0.18 0.57 -0.83
N LYS A 315 -0.75 -0.31 -0.44
CA LYS A 315 -1.22 -0.47 0.96
C LYS A 315 -1.07 -1.90 1.44
#